data_b762c9dec9dc9e0ce5709bd98a38eddc
#
_entry.id   b762c9dec9dc9e0ce5709bd98a38eddc
#
_cell.length_a   1.000
_cell.length_b   1.000
_cell.length_c   1.000
_cell.angle_alpha   90.00
_cell.angle_beta   90.00
_cell.angle_gamma   90.00
#
_symmetry.space_group_name_H-M   'P 1'
#
loop_
_entity.id
_entity.type
_entity.pdbx_description
1 polymer ?
#
loop_
_entity_poly.entity_id
_entity_poly.type
_entity_poly.pdbx_seq_one_letter_code
_entity_poly.pdbx_strand_id
1 'polypeptide(L)'
;MTEWRRRAVEQAMLNAGLSAQDAAMGAEAAMENFAKWRSRIDVPQETHDTLAKLAEKWPLVAITNGNAQPELFGLGNYFQFVLRAGPHGRSKPFNDMYHLAAEKLDLPLGEILHVGDDLTTDVAGAIRCGMQACWIKPENADLMTTPDSRLLPHVEISRLASLTTLI
;
A
#
# COMPACT_ATOMS: atom_id res chain seq x y z
N MET A 1 11.86 3.68 -5.93
CA MET A 1 12.48 2.72 -4.98
C MET A 1 13.06 1.47 -5.66
N THR A 2 12.40 0.90 -6.64
CA THR A 2 12.87 -0.32 -7.34
C THR A 2 14.21 -0.10 -8.04
N GLU A 3 14.37 1.01 -8.75
CA GLU A 3 15.60 1.31 -9.49
C GLU A 3 16.83 1.50 -8.57
N TRP A 4 16.66 2.16 -7.42
CA TRP A 4 17.74 2.30 -6.44
C TRP A 4 18.21 0.95 -5.88
N ARG A 5 17.27 0.03 -5.61
CA ARG A 5 17.62 -1.33 -5.15
C ARG A 5 18.34 -2.11 -6.24
N ARG A 6 17.84 -2.06 -7.49
CA ARG A 6 18.49 -2.71 -8.63
C ARG A 6 19.94 -2.24 -8.78
N ARG A 7 20.17 -0.92 -8.77
CA ARG A 7 21.52 -0.33 -8.85
C ARG A 7 22.40 -0.74 -7.67
N ALA A 8 21.86 -0.80 -6.46
CA ALA A 8 22.63 -1.23 -5.30
C ALA A 8 23.07 -2.70 -5.41
N VAL A 9 22.19 -3.59 -5.90
CA VAL A 9 22.52 -5.00 -6.15
C VAL A 9 23.54 -5.13 -7.26
N GLU A 10 23.36 -4.42 -8.38
CA GLU A 10 24.30 -4.39 -9.50
C GLU A 10 25.70 -3.93 -9.04
N GLN A 11 25.76 -2.83 -8.26
CA GLN A 11 27.04 -2.33 -7.73
C GLN A 11 27.71 -3.33 -6.78
N ALA A 12 26.94 -4.02 -5.94
CA ALA A 12 27.47 -5.05 -5.06
C ALA A 12 28.07 -6.22 -5.85
N MET A 13 27.41 -6.63 -6.96
CA MET A 13 27.92 -7.68 -7.85
C MET A 13 29.19 -7.26 -8.58
N LEU A 14 29.26 -6.01 -9.05
CA LEU A 14 30.48 -5.44 -9.64
C LEU A 14 31.63 -5.43 -8.64
N ASN A 15 31.38 -5.02 -7.40
CA ASN A 15 32.37 -5.01 -6.33
C ASN A 15 32.84 -6.42 -5.96
N ALA A 16 32.01 -7.44 -6.18
CA ALA A 16 32.35 -8.85 -6.00
C ALA A 16 33.12 -9.44 -7.20
N GLY A 17 33.41 -8.63 -8.25
CA GLY A 17 34.23 -9.03 -9.37
C GLY A 17 33.47 -9.63 -10.56
N LEU A 18 32.14 -9.52 -10.61
CA LEU A 18 31.36 -9.93 -11.79
C LEU A 18 31.60 -8.95 -12.94
N SER A 19 31.44 -9.43 -14.17
CA SER A 19 31.44 -8.56 -15.34
C SER A 19 30.23 -7.60 -15.31
N ALA A 20 30.32 -6.47 -15.99
CA ALA A 20 29.21 -5.50 -16.08
C ALA A 20 27.92 -6.14 -16.63
N GLN A 21 28.06 -7.06 -17.57
CA GLN A 21 26.92 -7.77 -18.14
C GLN A 21 26.28 -8.74 -17.13
N ASP A 22 27.11 -9.55 -16.44
CA ASP A 22 26.61 -10.52 -15.45
C ASP A 22 26.00 -9.80 -14.23
N ALA A 23 26.58 -8.67 -13.79
CA ALA A 23 26.08 -7.87 -12.71
C ALA A 23 24.71 -7.26 -13.04
N ALA A 24 24.53 -6.72 -14.25
CA ALA A 24 23.25 -6.18 -14.70
C ALA A 24 22.17 -7.26 -14.80
N MET A 25 22.48 -8.40 -15.42
CA MET A 25 21.57 -9.54 -15.53
C MET A 25 21.21 -10.13 -14.15
N GLY A 26 22.21 -10.27 -13.27
CA GLY A 26 22.03 -10.76 -11.92
C GLY A 26 21.17 -9.83 -11.06
N ALA A 27 21.36 -8.51 -11.21
CA ALA A 27 20.54 -7.52 -10.51
C ALA A 27 19.08 -7.55 -10.96
N GLU A 28 18.83 -7.68 -12.27
CA GLU A 28 17.46 -7.82 -12.80
C GLU A 28 16.79 -9.09 -12.26
N ALA A 29 17.45 -10.25 -12.38
CA ALA A 29 16.94 -11.52 -11.87
C ALA A 29 16.68 -11.48 -10.34
N ALA A 30 17.54 -10.81 -9.57
CA ALA A 30 17.37 -10.62 -8.14
C ALA A 30 16.13 -9.78 -7.83
N MET A 31 15.88 -8.71 -8.60
CA MET A 31 14.71 -7.86 -8.43
C MET A 31 13.40 -8.56 -8.81
N GLU A 32 13.40 -9.35 -9.88
CA GLU A 32 12.26 -10.19 -10.28
C GLU A 32 11.93 -11.23 -9.19
N ASN A 33 12.95 -11.94 -8.70
CA ASN A 33 12.79 -12.89 -7.60
C ASN A 33 12.27 -12.22 -6.33
N PHE A 34 12.81 -11.06 -5.97
CA PHE A 34 12.34 -10.30 -4.81
C PHE A 34 10.86 -9.94 -4.95
N ALA A 35 10.42 -9.44 -6.11
CA ALA A 35 9.02 -9.10 -6.37
C ALA A 35 8.12 -10.34 -6.26
N LYS A 36 8.54 -11.47 -6.84
CA LYS A 36 7.82 -12.74 -6.79
C LYS A 36 7.66 -13.27 -5.36
N TRP A 37 8.75 -13.29 -4.57
CA TRP A 37 8.70 -13.77 -3.20
C TRP A 37 7.90 -12.83 -2.28
N ARG A 38 8.03 -11.51 -2.47
CA ARG A 38 7.27 -10.53 -1.73
C ARG A 38 5.76 -10.60 -1.99
N SER A 39 5.36 -11.12 -3.14
CA SER A 39 3.96 -11.30 -3.52
C SER A 39 3.41 -12.68 -3.16
N ARG A 40 4.19 -13.54 -2.52
CA ARG A 40 3.73 -14.80 -1.95
C ARG A 40 3.17 -14.56 -0.56
N ILE A 41 1.94 -14.08 -0.53
CA ILE A 41 1.20 -13.81 0.69
C ILE A 41 0.04 -14.79 0.73
N ASP A 42 -0.08 -15.52 1.82
CA ASP A 42 -1.28 -16.31 2.12
C ASP A 42 -2.28 -15.38 2.79
N VAL A 43 -3.32 -15.02 2.05
CA VAL A 43 -4.32 -14.07 2.52
C VAL A 43 -5.40 -14.84 3.29
N PRO A 44 -5.69 -14.49 4.55
CA PRO A 44 -6.75 -15.13 5.32
C PRO A 44 -8.11 -15.05 4.61
N GLN A 45 -8.91 -16.12 4.68
CA GLN A 45 -10.24 -16.19 4.06
C GLN A 45 -11.14 -15.04 4.55
N GLU A 46 -11.04 -14.66 5.83
CA GLU A 46 -11.77 -13.51 6.39
C GLU A 46 -11.51 -12.21 5.62
N THR A 47 -10.29 -12.01 5.13
CA THR A 47 -9.95 -10.81 4.31
C THR A 47 -10.68 -10.87 2.97
N HIS A 48 -10.71 -12.03 2.31
CA HIS A 48 -11.46 -12.22 1.07
C HIS A 48 -12.95 -11.96 1.28
N ASP A 49 -13.55 -12.54 2.31
CA ASP A 49 -14.97 -12.39 2.63
C ASP A 49 -15.32 -10.92 2.94
N THR A 50 -14.43 -10.24 3.65
CA THR A 50 -14.60 -8.83 3.99
C THR A 50 -14.55 -7.94 2.74
N LEU A 51 -13.52 -8.10 1.91
CA LEU A 51 -13.35 -7.30 0.69
C LEU A 51 -14.48 -7.56 -0.31
N ALA A 52 -14.95 -8.81 -0.42
CA ALA A 52 -16.09 -9.15 -1.27
C ALA A 52 -17.35 -8.36 -0.85
N LYS A 53 -17.69 -8.37 0.44
CA LYS A 53 -18.85 -7.63 0.98
C LYS A 53 -18.72 -6.13 0.77
N LEU A 54 -17.54 -5.56 1.02
CA LEU A 54 -17.30 -4.14 0.83
C LEU A 54 -17.41 -3.74 -0.64
N ALA A 55 -16.88 -4.56 -1.56
CA ALA A 55 -16.91 -4.31 -3.00
C ALA A 55 -18.33 -4.35 -3.61
N GLU A 56 -19.29 -4.99 -2.94
CA GLU A 56 -20.72 -4.95 -3.33
C GLU A 56 -21.34 -3.58 -3.12
N LYS A 57 -20.79 -2.76 -2.22
CA LYS A 57 -21.37 -1.45 -1.82
C LYS A 57 -20.56 -0.27 -2.30
N TRP A 58 -19.23 -0.39 -2.31
CA TRP A 58 -18.32 0.71 -2.61
C TRP A 58 -17.23 0.34 -3.60
N PRO A 59 -16.77 1.28 -4.41
CA PRO A 59 -15.58 1.10 -5.22
C PRO A 59 -14.35 0.99 -4.31
N LEU A 60 -13.63 -0.12 -4.38
CA LEU A 60 -12.38 -0.31 -3.63
C LEU A 60 -11.18 0.02 -4.50
N VAL A 61 -10.19 0.68 -3.92
CA VAL A 61 -8.93 1.06 -4.56
C VAL A 61 -7.77 0.72 -3.64
N ALA A 62 -6.70 0.15 -4.18
CA ALA A 62 -5.48 -0.07 -3.42
C ALA A 62 -4.46 1.05 -3.69
N ILE A 63 -3.87 1.62 -2.62
CA ILE A 63 -2.78 2.61 -2.71
C ILE A 63 -1.58 2.09 -1.92
N THR A 64 -0.45 1.86 -2.57
CA THR A 64 0.73 1.28 -1.92
C THR A 64 2.02 2.05 -2.20
N ASN A 65 2.85 2.22 -1.16
CA ASN A 65 4.23 2.69 -1.29
C ASN A 65 5.17 1.58 -1.79
N GLY A 66 4.71 0.35 -1.78
CA GLY A 66 5.47 -0.83 -2.18
C GLY A 66 5.21 -1.28 -3.62
N ASN A 67 5.85 -2.38 -3.98
CA ASN A 67 5.71 -3.04 -5.29
C ASN A 67 4.82 -4.30 -5.20
N ALA A 68 4.11 -4.50 -4.10
CA ALA A 68 3.17 -5.63 -3.98
C ALA A 68 2.12 -5.53 -5.09
N GLN A 69 1.80 -6.68 -5.66
CA GLN A 69 0.81 -6.82 -6.73
C GLN A 69 -0.36 -7.63 -6.17
N PRO A 70 -1.47 -6.97 -5.80
CA PRO A 70 -2.63 -7.66 -5.22
C PRO A 70 -3.15 -8.82 -6.07
N GLU A 71 -2.94 -8.75 -7.38
CA GLU A 71 -3.31 -9.79 -8.34
C GLU A 71 -2.59 -11.12 -8.06
N LEU A 72 -1.34 -11.06 -7.59
CA LEU A 72 -0.51 -12.25 -7.36
C LEU A 72 -0.86 -13.02 -6.06
N PHE A 73 -1.63 -12.38 -5.17
CA PHE A 73 -2.11 -13.02 -3.94
C PHE A 73 -3.64 -13.01 -3.82
N GLY A 74 -4.33 -12.98 -4.98
CA GLY A 74 -5.76 -13.21 -5.07
C GLY A 74 -6.66 -12.04 -4.68
N LEU A 75 -6.12 -10.85 -4.44
CA LEU A 75 -6.90 -9.66 -4.05
C LEU A 75 -7.23 -8.72 -5.22
N GLY A 76 -6.65 -8.93 -6.41
CA GLY A 76 -6.80 -8.02 -7.54
C GLY A 76 -8.25 -7.76 -7.95
N ASN A 77 -9.08 -8.78 -7.89
CA ASN A 77 -10.49 -8.71 -8.33
C ASN A 77 -11.39 -7.83 -7.44
N TYR A 78 -10.96 -7.49 -6.23
CA TYR A 78 -11.72 -6.62 -5.33
C TYR A 78 -11.49 -5.13 -5.60
N PHE A 79 -10.37 -4.78 -6.24
CA PHE A 79 -9.99 -3.39 -6.47
C PHE A 79 -10.26 -2.98 -7.93
N GLN A 80 -10.90 -1.82 -8.11
CA GLN A 80 -11.09 -1.24 -9.45
C GLN A 80 -9.75 -0.89 -10.11
N PHE A 81 -8.80 -0.42 -9.32
CA PHE A 81 -7.42 -0.17 -9.76
C PHE A 81 -6.46 -0.13 -8.57
N VAL A 82 -5.17 -0.20 -8.87
CA VAL A 82 -4.07 -0.17 -7.89
C VAL A 82 -3.14 1.00 -8.22
N LEU A 83 -2.92 1.89 -7.25
CA LEU A 83 -1.95 2.97 -7.34
C LEU A 83 -0.66 2.60 -6.60
N ARG A 84 0.48 2.78 -7.27
CA ARG A 84 1.81 2.45 -6.75
C ARG A 84 2.70 3.67 -6.77
N ALA A 85 3.46 3.88 -5.72
CA ALA A 85 4.48 4.93 -5.67
C ALA A 85 5.53 4.73 -6.79
N GLY A 86 5.87 5.82 -7.45
CA GLY A 86 6.71 5.85 -8.64
C GLY A 86 5.87 6.04 -9.91
N PRO A 87 5.21 5.01 -10.44
CA PRO A 87 4.40 5.15 -11.65
C PRO A 87 3.19 6.09 -11.50
N HIS A 88 2.59 6.17 -10.33
CA HIS A 88 1.35 6.93 -10.09
C HIS A 88 1.54 8.15 -9.18
N GLY A 89 2.77 8.50 -8.88
CA GLY A 89 3.11 9.64 -8.04
C GLY A 89 4.10 9.30 -6.94
N ARG A 90 4.38 10.29 -6.07
CA ARG A 90 5.27 10.12 -4.92
C ARG A 90 4.62 9.19 -3.89
N SER A 91 5.47 8.57 -3.06
CA SER A 91 5.00 7.72 -1.96
C SER A 91 4.17 8.50 -0.93
N LYS A 92 3.18 7.85 -0.31
CA LYS A 92 2.50 8.38 0.89
C LYS A 92 3.56 8.78 1.95
N PRO A 93 3.45 9.91 2.63
CA PRO A 93 2.26 10.75 2.80
C PRO A 93 2.10 11.88 1.77
N PHE A 94 2.81 11.88 0.65
CA PHE A 94 2.55 12.86 -0.41
C PHE A 94 1.17 12.67 -1.02
N ASN A 95 0.54 13.76 -1.46
CA ASN A 95 -0.86 13.79 -1.85
C ASN A 95 -1.15 13.18 -3.23
N ASP A 96 -0.13 12.91 -4.04
CA ASP A 96 -0.23 12.55 -5.45
C ASP A 96 -1.21 11.40 -5.70
N MET A 97 -1.02 10.27 -5.01
CA MET A 97 -1.86 9.08 -5.21
C MET A 97 -3.26 9.23 -4.58
N TYR A 98 -3.41 10.03 -3.53
CA TYR A 98 -4.72 10.31 -2.94
C TYR A 98 -5.58 11.13 -3.89
N HIS A 99 -5.04 12.21 -4.46
CA HIS A 99 -5.74 13.00 -5.47
C HIS A 99 -6.05 12.19 -6.72
N LEU A 100 -5.10 11.39 -7.20
CA LEU A 100 -5.32 10.52 -8.35
C LEU A 100 -6.41 9.48 -8.10
N ALA A 101 -6.53 8.96 -6.88
CA ALA A 101 -7.61 8.05 -6.50
C ALA A 101 -8.97 8.76 -6.57
N ALA A 102 -9.08 9.95 -5.98
CA ALA A 102 -10.30 10.76 -6.00
C ALA A 102 -10.72 11.13 -7.43
N GLU A 103 -9.77 11.57 -8.26
CA GLU A 103 -10.02 11.88 -9.68
C GLU A 103 -10.54 10.66 -10.45
N LYS A 104 -9.89 9.49 -10.30
CA LYS A 104 -10.30 8.27 -10.99
C LYS A 104 -11.64 7.70 -10.52
N LEU A 105 -12.01 7.95 -9.27
CA LEU A 105 -13.29 7.56 -8.71
C LEU A 105 -14.40 8.57 -9.02
N ASP A 106 -14.03 9.76 -9.48
CA ASP A 106 -14.95 10.91 -9.65
C ASP A 106 -15.69 11.24 -8.34
N LEU A 107 -14.94 11.22 -7.22
CA LEU A 107 -15.47 11.49 -5.87
C LEU A 107 -14.70 12.62 -5.19
N PRO A 108 -15.37 13.47 -4.40
CA PRO A 108 -14.70 14.41 -3.51
C PRO A 108 -13.83 13.68 -2.49
N LEU A 109 -12.67 14.24 -2.15
CA LEU A 109 -11.75 13.65 -1.16
C LEU A 109 -12.44 13.31 0.16
N GLY A 110 -13.32 14.18 0.65
CA GLY A 110 -14.05 13.99 1.91
C GLY A 110 -15.06 12.84 1.92
N GLU A 111 -15.40 12.28 0.76
CA GLU A 111 -16.27 11.09 0.64
C GLU A 111 -15.49 9.79 0.53
N ILE A 112 -14.14 9.85 0.59
CA ILE A 112 -13.27 8.69 0.50
C ILE A 112 -12.70 8.36 1.88
N LEU A 113 -12.87 7.12 2.33
CA LEU A 113 -12.25 6.59 3.53
C LEU A 113 -10.95 5.85 3.15
N HIS A 114 -9.81 6.40 3.56
CA HIS A 114 -8.53 5.71 3.44
C HIS A 114 -8.30 4.82 4.66
N VAL A 115 -8.05 3.54 4.45
CA VAL A 115 -7.78 2.55 5.49
C VAL A 115 -6.31 2.15 5.43
N GLY A 116 -5.60 2.24 6.55
CA GLY A 116 -4.18 1.87 6.61
C GLY A 116 -3.69 1.68 8.05
N ASP A 117 -2.50 1.12 8.18
CA ASP A 117 -1.87 0.76 9.46
C ASP A 117 -0.82 1.76 9.94
N ASP A 118 -0.31 2.61 9.06
CA ASP A 118 0.73 3.58 9.38
C ASP A 118 0.14 4.97 9.67
N LEU A 119 0.37 5.45 10.90
CA LEU A 119 -0.18 6.73 11.35
C LEU A 119 0.35 7.94 10.58
N THR A 120 1.57 7.86 10.06
CA THR A 120 2.21 8.97 9.33
C THR A 120 1.86 8.96 7.85
N THR A 121 2.02 7.82 7.21
CA THR A 121 1.82 7.71 5.77
C THR A 121 0.35 7.55 5.41
N ASP A 122 -0.43 6.74 6.15
CA ASP A 122 -1.83 6.49 5.85
C ASP A 122 -2.75 7.49 6.51
N VAL A 123 -2.74 7.53 7.85
CA VAL A 123 -3.70 8.36 8.59
C VAL A 123 -3.43 9.85 8.37
N ALA A 124 -2.22 10.31 8.71
CA ALA A 124 -1.91 11.74 8.57
C ALA A 124 -1.84 12.18 7.10
N GLY A 125 -1.40 11.29 6.19
CA GLY A 125 -1.40 11.56 4.75
C GLY A 125 -2.80 11.78 4.21
N ALA A 126 -3.75 10.89 4.52
CA ALA A 126 -5.15 10.99 4.10
C ALA A 126 -5.83 12.24 4.67
N ILE A 127 -5.68 12.51 5.99
CA ILE A 127 -6.30 13.68 6.64
C ILE A 127 -5.77 14.99 6.05
N ARG A 128 -4.46 15.12 5.85
CA ARG A 128 -3.87 16.33 5.22
C ARG A 128 -4.36 16.55 3.81
N CYS A 129 -4.74 15.50 3.12
CA CYS A 129 -5.31 15.55 1.78
C CYS A 129 -6.80 15.90 1.78
N GLY A 130 -7.48 15.82 2.92
CA GLY A 130 -8.92 16.06 3.05
C GLY A 130 -9.79 14.80 2.96
N MET A 131 -9.17 13.61 2.99
CA MET A 131 -9.89 12.32 3.07
C MET A 131 -10.28 11.99 4.51
N GLN A 132 -11.26 11.10 4.65
CA GLN A 132 -11.48 10.38 5.91
C GLN A 132 -10.37 9.34 6.12
N ALA A 133 -9.99 9.07 7.37
CA ALA A 133 -8.97 8.10 7.69
C ALA A 133 -9.46 7.08 8.71
N CYS A 134 -9.26 5.81 8.40
CA CYS A 134 -9.44 4.68 9.29
C CYS A 134 -8.07 4.06 9.60
N TRP A 135 -7.73 3.99 10.87
CA TRP A 135 -6.53 3.31 11.30
C TRP A 135 -6.84 1.86 11.64
N ILE A 136 -6.23 0.93 10.90
CA ILE A 136 -6.23 -0.48 11.27
C ILE A 136 -5.06 -0.72 12.23
N LYS A 137 -5.38 -0.81 13.51
CA LYS A 137 -4.42 -0.84 14.59
C LYS A 137 -3.64 -2.16 14.63
N PRO A 138 -2.30 -2.15 14.54
CA PRO A 138 -1.49 -3.31 14.86
C PRO A 138 -1.66 -3.75 16.32
N GLU A 139 -1.54 -5.05 16.62
CA GLU A 139 -1.84 -5.63 17.94
C GLU A 139 -1.16 -4.93 19.13
N ASN A 140 0.06 -4.41 18.94
CA ASN A 140 0.83 -3.78 20.01
C ASN A 140 0.98 -2.25 19.85
N ALA A 141 0.17 -1.63 18.98
CA ALA A 141 0.22 -0.20 18.80
C ALA A 141 -0.81 0.51 19.69
N ASP A 142 -0.46 1.72 20.15
CA ASP A 142 -1.35 2.59 20.93
C ASP A 142 -1.12 4.04 20.46
N LEU A 143 -2.20 4.75 20.15
CA LEU A 143 -2.15 6.15 19.74
C LEU A 143 -1.45 7.04 20.78
N MET A 144 -1.63 6.73 22.06
CA MET A 144 -1.08 7.52 23.18
C MET A 144 0.44 7.33 23.34
N THR A 145 0.97 6.21 22.86
CA THR A 145 2.39 5.86 23.00
C THR A 145 3.18 5.97 21.70
N THR A 146 2.49 6.17 20.58
CA THR A 146 3.14 6.28 19.26
C THR A 146 3.59 7.72 19.01
N PRO A 147 4.93 7.99 18.92
CA PRO A 147 5.46 9.35 18.81
C PRO A 147 4.99 10.13 17.58
N ASP A 148 4.55 9.43 16.55
CA ASP A 148 4.20 9.99 15.24
C ASP A 148 2.70 10.29 15.08
N SER A 149 1.88 10.05 16.11
CA SER A 149 0.44 10.33 16.07
C SER A 149 0.16 11.84 16.22
N ARG A 150 0.39 12.60 15.15
CA ARG A 150 0.11 14.03 15.10
C ARG A 150 -1.32 14.36 14.70
N LEU A 151 -2.02 13.44 14.08
CA LEU A 151 -3.40 13.55 13.62
C LEU A 151 -4.15 12.28 14.01
N LEU A 152 -5.31 12.44 14.62
CA LEU A 152 -6.14 11.32 15.05
C LEU A 152 -6.95 10.79 13.85
N PRO A 153 -7.08 9.46 13.70
CA PRO A 153 -7.97 8.88 12.70
C PRO A 153 -9.44 9.20 13.03
N HIS A 154 -10.29 9.22 12.01
CA HIS A 154 -11.74 9.34 12.19
C HIS A 154 -12.35 8.05 12.75
N VAL A 155 -11.76 6.92 12.40
CA VAL A 155 -12.15 5.58 12.84
C VAL A 155 -10.91 4.77 13.20
N GLU A 156 -10.99 4.00 14.29
CA GLU A 156 -9.98 3.01 14.67
C GLU A 156 -10.61 1.62 14.67
N ILE A 157 -9.94 0.66 14.04
CA ILE A 157 -10.34 -0.75 14.01
C ILE A 157 -9.14 -1.63 14.32
N SER A 158 -9.38 -2.80 14.91
CA SER A 158 -8.35 -3.83 15.15
C SER A 158 -8.35 -4.95 14.11
N ARG A 159 -9.42 -5.05 13.32
CA ARG A 159 -9.61 -6.09 12.29
C ARG A 159 -10.29 -5.47 11.07
N LEU A 160 -9.83 -5.88 9.88
CA LEU A 160 -10.42 -5.39 8.62
C LEU A 160 -11.93 -5.68 8.55
N ALA A 161 -12.35 -6.84 9.08
CA ALA A 161 -13.76 -7.25 9.12
C ALA A 161 -14.68 -6.24 9.83
N SER A 162 -14.16 -5.41 10.75
CA SER A 162 -14.94 -4.37 11.41
C SER A 162 -15.52 -3.34 10.44
N LEU A 163 -14.92 -3.15 9.25
CA LEU A 163 -15.47 -2.27 8.22
C LEU A 163 -16.83 -2.71 7.70
N THR A 164 -17.18 -3.99 7.82
CA THR A 164 -18.51 -4.47 7.40
C THR A 164 -19.65 -3.93 8.25
N THR A 165 -19.37 -3.30 9.39
CA THR A 165 -20.39 -2.61 10.19
C THR A 165 -20.84 -1.27 9.59
N LEU A 166 -20.13 -0.79 8.56
CA LEU A 166 -20.47 0.45 7.86
C LEU A 166 -21.47 0.22 6.71
N ILE A 167 -21.80 -1.05 6.38
CA ILE A 167 -22.74 -1.44 5.32
C ILE A 167 -24.08 -1.91 5.85
#